data_f518621cd0b6b6a6f98f8558a96f6777
#
_entry.id   f518621cd0b6b6a6f98f8558a96f6777
#
_cell.length_a   1.000
_cell.length_b   1.000
_cell.length_c   1.000
_cell.angle_alpha   90.00
_cell.angle_beta   90.00
_cell.angle_gamma   90.00
#
_symmetry.space_group_name_H-M   'P 1'
#
loop_
_entity.id
_entity.type
_entity.pdbx_description
1 polymer ?
#
loop_
_entity_poly.entity_id
_entity_poly.type
_entity_poly.pdbx_seq_one_letter_code
_entity_poly.pdbx_strand_id
1 'polypeptide(L)'
;SDILKALWGRVGRPPREELLAWFTDLRSPAKDIGEWAFYLLLAMVALTLLTRLLAYRPWRVLHRAMPLIYLALALHSVVLLPASLWAAPLGWLMGGLIALGSLAALWSLAGWVGLRRTHNGHIHSVRVLGSGGVHEPIEVICALPSSWPGHRSGQFAFVRFDRSEGMHPFTIASAPDSLGHGPHGEALLRLVIKPLGDYTRTLGQRLRVGQSVAIEGPYGRFDGQGSGRRQQVWVAAGVGLTPFLALLEARQPSVAAGAADAHPAHLHYCTRHAASDPLLPRLRSLCATAQPAVQLQVYDDAQGQRLTPQALAAQHPGPIDLWFCGPQGLGDALDAHAARGWRLHRESFAMR
;
A
#
# COMPACT_ATOMS: atom_id res chain seq x y z
N SER A 1 11.35 -37.39 21.92
CA SER A 1 11.17 -38.73 22.55
C SER A 1 10.53 -38.63 23.93
N ASP A 2 10.72 -37.54 24.67
CA ASP A 2 10.22 -37.38 26.05
C ASP A 2 8.75 -37.01 26.12
N ILE A 3 8.21 -36.28 25.11
CA ILE A 3 6.79 -35.97 24.98
C ILE A 3 5.96 -37.25 24.79
N LEU A 4 6.44 -38.19 23.97
CA LEU A 4 5.79 -39.51 23.77
C LEU A 4 5.85 -40.41 25.01
N LYS A 5 6.93 -40.35 25.78
CA LYS A 5 7.03 -41.06 27.06
C LYS A 5 6.10 -40.46 28.12
N ALA A 6 5.96 -39.13 28.15
CA ALA A 6 5.03 -38.46 29.07
C ALA A 6 3.55 -38.81 28.77
N LEU A 7 3.20 -38.95 27.49
CA LEU A 7 1.86 -39.38 27.07
C LEU A 7 1.55 -40.84 27.36
N TRP A 8 2.53 -41.78 27.21
CA TRP A 8 2.29 -43.22 27.31
C TRP A 8 2.48 -43.78 28.72
N GLY A 9 3.26 -43.12 29.60
CA GLY A 9 3.56 -43.61 30.96
C GLY A 9 2.49 -43.36 32.02
N ARG A 10 1.33 -42.77 31.67
CA ARG A 10 0.32 -42.27 32.62
C ARG A 10 -1.07 -42.90 32.47
N VAL A 11 -1.14 -44.10 31.94
CA VAL A 11 -2.39 -44.85 31.85
C VAL A 11 -2.89 -45.14 33.26
N GLY A 12 -3.96 -44.49 33.69
CA GLY A 12 -4.64 -44.77 34.95
C GLY A 12 -4.85 -43.58 35.91
N ARG A 13 -4.36 -42.36 35.58
CA ARG A 13 -4.68 -41.14 36.38
C ARG A 13 -6.01 -40.51 35.98
N PRO A 14 -6.74 -39.93 36.94
CA PRO A 14 -7.96 -39.16 36.57
C PRO A 14 -7.62 -38.04 35.61
N PRO A 15 -8.47 -37.74 34.63
CA PRO A 15 -8.19 -36.78 33.52
C PRO A 15 -7.77 -35.39 34.01
N ARG A 16 -8.25 -34.98 35.19
CA ARG A 16 -7.91 -33.67 35.79
C ARG A 16 -6.49 -33.60 36.32
N GLU A 17 -5.95 -34.71 36.88
CA GLU A 17 -4.59 -34.78 37.39
C GLU A 17 -3.59 -34.92 36.22
N GLU A 18 -3.98 -35.61 35.15
CA GLU A 18 -3.15 -35.73 33.95
C GLU A 18 -2.96 -34.41 33.24
N LEU A 19 -4.03 -33.62 33.10
CA LEU A 19 -3.93 -32.27 32.52
C LEU A 19 -3.05 -31.36 33.35
N LEU A 20 -3.21 -31.34 34.68
CA LEU A 20 -2.38 -30.56 35.60
C LEU A 20 -0.90 -30.98 35.56
N ALA A 21 -0.64 -32.26 35.49
CA ALA A 21 0.72 -32.81 35.39
C ALA A 21 1.36 -32.44 34.03
N TRP A 22 0.58 -32.50 32.93
CA TRP A 22 1.04 -32.10 31.60
C TRP A 22 1.42 -30.63 31.55
N PHE A 23 0.60 -29.72 32.12
CA PHE A 23 0.91 -28.29 32.26
C PHE A 23 2.18 -28.04 33.09
N THR A 24 2.43 -28.86 34.13
CA THR A 24 3.62 -28.74 34.99
C THR A 24 4.87 -29.14 34.22
N ASP A 25 4.82 -30.22 33.42
CA ASP A 25 5.93 -30.69 32.60
C ASP A 25 6.27 -29.72 31.45
N LEU A 26 5.28 -28.95 30.94
CA LEU A 26 5.49 -27.95 29.93
C LEU A 26 6.10 -26.63 30.45
N ARG A 27 6.15 -26.42 31.76
CA ARG A 27 6.62 -25.12 32.32
C ARG A 27 8.08 -24.83 32.01
N SER A 28 8.95 -25.83 32.09
CA SER A 28 10.38 -25.65 31.76
C SER A 28 10.59 -25.33 30.29
N PRO A 29 10.11 -26.13 29.33
CA PRO A 29 10.29 -25.82 27.90
C PRO A 29 9.56 -24.52 27.50
N ALA A 30 8.41 -24.19 28.12
CA ALA A 30 7.72 -22.95 27.82
C ALA A 30 8.51 -21.71 28.29
N LYS A 31 9.25 -21.82 29.43
CA LYS A 31 10.14 -20.77 29.89
C LYS A 31 11.28 -20.55 28.89
N ASP A 32 11.94 -21.61 28.45
CA ASP A 32 13.07 -21.53 27.54
C ASP A 32 12.64 -20.98 26.16
N ILE A 33 11.48 -21.44 25.64
CA ILE A 33 10.89 -20.94 24.41
C ILE A 33 10.60 -19.45 24.52
N GLY A 34 10.03 -18.99 25.62
CA GLY A 34 9.72 -17.59 25.85
C GLY A 34 10.97 -16.71 25.94
N GLU A 35 12.02 -17.20 26.61
CA GLU A 35 13.30 -16.49 26.71
C GLU A 35 13.94 -16.31 25.32
N TRP A 36 14.03 -17.35 24.51
CA TRP A 36 14.53 -17.25 23.16
C TRP A 36 13.65 -16.38 22.26
N ALA A 37 12.34 -16.52 22.36
CA ALA A 37 11.40 -15.67 21.61
C ALA A 37 11.54 -14.18 21.98
N PHE A 38 11.80 -13.88 23.24
CA PHE A 38 12.05 -12.51 23.70
C PHE A 38 13.35 -11.94 23.11
N TYR A 39 14.45 -12.69 23.12
CA TYR A 39 15.70 -12.25 22.50
C TYR A 39 15.57 -12.08 20.98
N LEU A 40 14.84 -12.97 20.32
CA LEU A 40 14.54 -12.83 18.89
C LEU A 40 13.69 -11.59 18.61
N LEU A 41 12.70 -11.30 19.46
CA LEU A 41 11.89 -10.08 19.36
C LEU A 41 12.77 -8.82 19.50
N LEU A 42 13.65 -8.78 20.50
CA LEU A 42 14.58 -7.67 20.69
C LEU A 42 15.51 -7.48 19.49
N ALA A 43 16.06 -8.58 18.97
CA ALA A 43 16.90 -8.56 17.76
C ALA A 43 16.10 -8.01 16.54
N MET A 44 14.87 -8.47 16.37
CA MET A 44 13.99 -7.98 15.29
C MET A 44 13.67 -6.49 15.41
N VAL A 45 13.40 -6.00 16.63
CA VAL A 45 13.18 -4.59 16.89
C VAL A 45 14.45 -3.78 16.59
N ALA A 46 15.61 -4.22 17.09
CA ALA A 46 16.88 -3.56 16.82
C ALA A 46 17.20 -3.51 15.31
N LEU A 47 17.02 -4.62 14.60
CA LEU A 47 17.19 -4.69 13.15
C LEU A 47 16.22 -3.76 12.40
N THR A 48 14.99 -3.62 12.90
CA THR A 48 14.00 -2.71 12.31
C THR A 48 14.39 -1.24 12.51
N LEU A 49 14.92 -0.88 13.66
CA LEU A 49 15.44 0.47 13.95
C LEU A 49 16.71 0.77 13.12
N LEU A 50 17.50 -0.24 12.82
CA LEU A 50 18.71 -0.15 12.01
C LEU A 50 18.42 -0.36 10.51
N THR A 51 17.23 -0.09 10.02
CA THR A 51 16.82 -0.31 8.61
C THR A 51 17.68 0.38 7.58
N ARG A 52 18.47 1.40 7.96
CA ARG A 52 19.46 2.02 7.10
C ARG A 52 20.63 1.09 6.73
N LEU A 53 20.86 0.02 7.50
CA LEU A 53 21.94 -0.95 7.32
C LEU A 53 21.52 -2.22 6.59
N LEU A 54 20.20 -2.51 6.54
CA LEU A 54 19.65 -3.73 5.93
C LEU A 54 18.92 -3.42 4.63
N ALA A 55 19.24 -4.17 3.59
CA ALA A 55 18.44 -4.14 2.37
C ALA A 55 17.00 -4.63 2.66
N TYR A 56 16.01 -4.06 1.98
CA TYR A 56 14.59 -4.34 2.21
C TYR A 56 14.21 -5.82 2.06
N ARG A 57 14.81 -6.53 1.09
CA ARG A 57 14.50 -7.96 0.83
C ARG A 57 14.77 -8.87 2.03
N PRO A 58 15.99 -8.92 2.62
CA PRO A 58 16.26 -9.75 3.79
C PRO A 58 15.43 -9.34 5.01
N TRP A 59 15.22 -8.03 5.23
CA TRP A 59 14.35 -7.56 6.29
C TRP A 59 12.92 -8.09 6.16
N ARG A 60 12.36 -8.06 4.97
CA ARG A 60 10.99 -8.56 4.71
C ARG A 60 10.85 -10.05 5.01
N VAL A 61 11.86 -10.86 4.63
CA VAL A 61 11.85 -12.30 4.91
C VAL A 61 11.91 -12.57 6.42
N LEU A 62 12.81 -11.86 7.11
CA LEU A 62 12.98 -11.99 8.55
C LEU A 62 11.73 -11.52 9.31
N HIS A 63 11.10 -10.42 8.89
CA HIS A 63 9.88 -9.90 9.50
C HIS A 63 8.68 -10.87 9.38
N ARG A 64 8.67 -11.76 8.38
CA ARG A 64 7.67 -12.83 8.27
C ARG A 64 7.73 -13.86 9.41
N ALA A 65 8.82 -13.90 10.20
CA ALA A 65 8.93 -14.72 11.38
C ALA A 65 8.17 -14.16 12.60
N MET A 66 7.71 -12.89 12.56
CA MET A 66 7.03 -12.27 13.70
C MET A 66 5.81 -13.05 14.22
N PRO A 67 4.93 -13.63 13.38
CA PRO A 67 3.84 -14.47 13.87
C PRO A 67 4.31 -15.69 14.66
N LEU A 68 5.44 -16.30 14.30
CA LEU A 68 6.03 -17.44 15.03
C LEU A 68 6.55 -16.99 16.40
N ILE A 69 7.23 -15.85 16.45
CA ILE A 69 7.71 -15.25 17.71
C ILE A 69 6.52 -14.94 18.62
N TYR A 70 5.45 -14.37 18.05
CA TYR A 70 4.22 -14.09 18.81
C TYR A 70 3.61 -15.37 19.39
N LEU A 71 3.47 -16.45 18.59
CA LEU A 71 2.91 -17.73 19.05
C LEU A 71 3.75 -18.36 20.14
N ALA A 72 5.08 -18.25 20.06
CA ALA A 72 6.00 -18.70 21.12
C ALA A 72 5.80 -17.94 22.43
N LEU A 73 5.68 -16.62 22.35
CA LEU A 73 5.38 -15.76 23.52
C LEU A 73 3.97 -16.00 24.07
N ALA A 74 2.98 -16.24 23.20
CA ALA A 74 1.63 -16.59 23.58
C ALA A 74 1.60 -17.92 24.37
N LEU A 75 2.28 -18.96 23.86
CA LEU A 75 2.44 -20.24 24.57
C LEU A 75 3.12 -20.07 25.92
N HIS A 76 4.22 -19.33 25.97
CA HIS A 76 4.93 -18.98 27.21
C HIS A 76 3.99 -18.34 28.22
N SER A 77 3.22 -17.34 27.78
CA SER A 77 2.28 -16.60 28.64
C SER A 77 1.16 -17.49 29.19
N VAL A 78 0.58 -18.34 28.34
CA VAL A 78 -0.52 -19.24 28.74
C VAL A 78 -0.05 -20.27 29.76
N VAL A 79 1.13 -20.87 29.55
CA VAL A 79 1.64 -21.95 30.41
C VAL A 79 2.15 -21.42 31.74
N LEU A 80 2.76 -20.24 31.77
CA LEU A 80 3.38 -19.69 32.97
C LEU A 80 2.44 -18.81 33.81
N LEU A 81 1.33 -18.36 33.25
CA LEU A 81 0.38 -17.52 34.00
C LEU A 81 -0.23 -18.31 35.18
N PRO A 82 -0.18 -17.81 36.43
CA PRO A 82 -0.77 -18.46 37.58
C PRO A 82 -2.27 -18.71 37.43
N ALA A 83 -2.77 -19.85 37.89
CA ALA A 83 -4.18 -20.22 37.81
C ALA A 83 -5.11 -19.17 38.47
N SER A 84 -4.64 -18.52 39.51
CA SER A 84 -5.37 -17.43 40.21
C SER A 84 -5.64 -16.23 39.31
N LEU A 85 -4.72 -15.90 38.41
CA LEU A 85 -4.89 -14.81 37.45
C LEU A 85 -5.89 -15.16 36.35
N TRP A 86 -5.96 -16.42 35.94
CA TRP A 86 -6.99 -16.87 34.99
C TRP A 86 -8.40 -16.74 35.51
N ALA A 87 -8.60 -16.84 36.83
CA ALA A 87 -9.90 -16.64 37.47
C ALA A 87 -10.28 -15.14 37.61
N ALA A 88 -9.32 -14.24 37.46
CA ALA A 88 -9.55 -12.79 37.60
C ALA A 88 -9.99 -12.16 36.24
N PRO A 89 -10.72 -11.01 36.26
CA PRO A 89 -11.13 -10.31 35.04
C PRO A 89 -9.96 -9.98 34.12
N LEU A 90 -8.78 -9.66 34.66
CA LEU A 90 -7.57 -9.40 33.89
C LEU A 90 -7.11 -10.65 33.09
N GLY A 91 -7.25 -11.84 33.68
CA GLY A 91 -6.92 -13.11 33.00
C GLY A 91 -7.83 -13.37 31.79
N TRP A 92 -9.11 -13.08 31.90
CA TRP A 92 -10.05 -13.18 30.80
C TRP A 92 -9.71 -12.24 29.65
N LEU A 93 -9.36 -10.98 29.99
CA LEU A 93 -8.92 -10.00 29.00
C LEU A 93 -7.65 -10.46 28.29
N MET A 94 -6.64 -10.90 29.05
CA MET A 94 -5.38 -11.42 28.50
C MET A 94 -5.61 -12.65 27.65
N GLY A 95 -6.42 -13.60 28.12
CA GLY A 95 -6.78 -14.79 27.34
C GLY A 95 -7.46 -14.46 26.02
N GLY A 96 -8.38 -13.52 26.02
CA GLY A 96 -9.03 -13.02 24.82
C GLY A 96 -8.06 -12.39 23.83
N LEU A 97 -7.14 -11.54 24.32
CA LEU A 97 -6.10 -10.90 23.49
C LEU A 97 -5.11 -11.94 22.91
N ILE A 98 -4.68 -12.90 23.74
CA ILE A 98 -3.80 -14.00 23.30
C ILE A 98 -4.50 -14.84 22.22
N ALA A 99 -5.76 -15.20 22.43
CA ALA A 99 -6.52 -15.99 21.45
C ALA A 99 -6.71 -15.26 20.13
N LEU A 100 -7.14 -13.99 20.17
CA LEU A 100 -7.31 -13.16 18.97
C LEU A 100 -5.99 -12.97 18.21
N GLY A 101 -4.90 -12.67 18.95
CA GLY A 101 -3.59 -12.51 18.35
C GLY A 101 -3.04 -13.83 17.77
N SER A 102 -3.31 -14.97 18.43
CA SER A 102 -2.90 -16.29 17.91
C SER A 102 -3.68 -16.66 16.64
N LEU A 103 -4.98 -16.36 16.58
CA LEU A 103 -5.77 -16.52 15.35
C LEU A 103 -5.25 -15.64 14.22
N ALA A 104 -4.91 -14.36 14.51
CA ALA A 104 -4.32 -13.46 13.52
C ALA A 104 -2.95 -13.93 13.04
N ALA A 105 -2.10 -14.45 13.95
CA ALA A 105 -0.79 -15.00 13.62
C ALA A 105 -0.90 -16.23 12.72
N LEU A 106 -1.79 -17.17 13.05
CA LEU A 106 -2.08 -18.35 12.23
C LEU A 106 -2.66 -17.98 10.87
N TRP A 107 -3.58 -17.00 10.83
CA TRP A 107 -4.12 -16.46 9.59
C TRP A 107 -3.01 -15.89 8.68
N SER A 108 -2.08 -15.13 9.28
CA SER A 108 -0.92 -14.58 8.58
C SER A 108 0.03 -15.67 8.05
N LEU A 109 0.33 -16.69 8.87
CA LEU A 109 1.18 -17.83 8.48
C LEU A 109 0.55 -18.66 7.35
N ALA A 110 -0.77 -18.81 7.35
CA ALA A 110 -1.51 -19.48 6.28
C ALA A 110 -1.51 -18.69 4.95
N GLY A 111 -0.98 -17.46 4.94
CA GLY A 111 -0.97 -16.61 3.75
C GLY A 111 -2.34 -16.09 3.33
N TRP A 112 -3.30 -16.05 4.24
CA TRP A 112 -4.68 -15.63 3.97
C TRP A 112 -4.88 -14.12 4.00
N VAL A 113 -3.86 -13.37 4.43
CA VAL A 113 -3.88 -11.90 4.41
C VAL A 113 -3.94 -11.43 2.96
N GLY A 114 -4.94 -10.59 2.65
CA GLY A 114 -5.15 -10.04 1.31
C GLY A 114 -5.75 -11.00 0.28
N LEU A 115 -5.83 -12.33 0.55
CA LEU A 115 -6.25 -13.34 -0.43
C LEU A 115 -7.63 -13.06 -1.02
N ARG A 116 -8.59 -12.61 -0.20
CA ARG A 116 -9.97 -12.29 -0.63
C ARG A 116 -10.07 -11.03 -1.50
N ARG A 117 -9.01 -10.20 -1.53
CA ARG A 117 -8.91 -8.97 -2.33
C ARG A 117 -7.95 -9.12 -3.50
N THR A 118 -7.37 -10.32 -3.67
CA THR A 118 -6.44 -10.60 -4.77
C THR A 118 -7.21 -11.18 -5.95
N HIS A 119 -7.13 -10.51 -7.08
CA HIS A 119 -7.73 -10.91 -8.34
C HIS A 119 -6.63 -11.24 -9.33
N ASN A 120 -6.74 -12.40 -9.97
CA ASN A 120 -5.81 -12.80 -11.00
C ASN A 120 -6.37 -12.39 -12.36
N GLY A 121 -5.61 -11.60 -13.07
CA GLY A 121 -5.89 -11.14 -14.42
C GLY A 121 -4.71 -11.38 -15.34
N HIS A 122 -4.69 -10.67 -16.44
CA HIS A 122 -3.58 -10.70 -17.40
C HIS A 122 -3.26 -9.30 -17.92
N ILE A 123 -2.08 -9.13 -18.47
CA ILE A 123 -1.65 -7.89 -19.10
C ILE A 123 -2.34 -7.80 -20.47
N HIS A 124 -3.20 -6.80 -20.63
CA HIS A 124 -3.90 -6.51 -21.88
C HIS A 124 -3.01 -5.76 -22.86
N SER A 125 -2.25 -4.78 -22.37
CA SER A 125 -1.27 -4.06 -23.20
C SER A 125 -0.10 -3.52 -22.36
N VAL A 126 1.06 -3.37 -22.99
CA VAL A 126 2.26 -2.70 -22.43
C VAL A 126 2.77 -1.74 -23.47
N ARG A 127 2.99 -0.49 -23.07
CA ARG A 127 3.54 0.55 -23.94
C ARG A 127 4.59 1.35 -23.18
N VAL A 128 5.76 1.55 -23.77
CA VAL A 128 6.74 2.52 -23.29
C VAL A 128 6.26 3.91 -23.67
N LEU A 129 6.25 4.83 -22.72
CA LEU A 129 5.88 6.22 -22.95
C LEU A 129 7.14 7.04 -23.28
N GLY A 130 7.04 7.93 -24.26
CA GLY A 130 8.17 8.75 -24.70
C GLY A 130 8.97 8.13 -25.86
N SER A 131 10.27 8.39 -25.90
CA SER A 131 11.18 8.02 -27.02
C SER A 131 11.63 6.56 -27.03
N GLY A 132 11.19 5.74 -26.07
CA GLY A 132 11.55 4.31 -25.98
C GLY A 132 12.82 4.00 -25.20
N GLY A 133 13.35 4.95 -24.43
CA GLY A 133 14.52 4.75 -23.57
C GLY A 133 14.24 3.85 -22.36
N VAL A 134 15.30 3.21 -21.82
CA VAL A 134 15.23 2.29 -20.67
C VAL A 134 14.70 2.98 -19.38
N HIS A 135 14.84 4.30 -19.31
CA HIS A 135 14.40 5.11 -18.16
C HIS A 135 13.02 5.75 -18.35
N GLU A 136 12.37 5.47 -19.47
CA GLU A 136 11.04 5.99 -19.75
C GLU A 136 9.96 5.26 -18.95
N PRO A 137 8.88 5.95 -18.54
CA PRO A 137 7.75 5.32 -17.90
C PRO A 137 7.09 4.32 -18.85
N ILE A 138 6.51 3.27 -18.29
CA ILE A 138 5.67 2.33 -19.02
C ILE A 138 4.20 2.48 -18.61
N GLU A 139 3.33 2.37 -19.58
CA GLU A 139 1.89 2.20 -19.37
C GLU A 139 1.58 0.71 -19.47
N VAL A 140 0.92 0.16 -18.47
CA VAL A 140 0.45 -1.22 -18.43
C VAL A 140 -1.05 -1.21 -18.23
N ILE A 141 -1.80 -1.81 -19.15
CA ILE A 141 -3.22 -2.04 -18.98
C ILE A 141 -3.41 -3.50 -18.59
N CYS A 142 -4.05 -3.73 -17.45
CA CYS A 142 -4.39 -5.05 -16.95
C CYS A 142 -5.87 -5.32 -17.16
N ALA A 143 -6.22 -6.51 -17.61
CA ALA A 143 -7.57 -7.01 -17.70
C ALA A 143 -7.86 -7.89 -16.48
N LEU A 144 -8.92 -7.56 -15.75
CA LEU A 144 -9.32 -8.22 -14.51
C LEU A 144 -10.67 -8.90 -14.68
N PRO A 145 -10.88 -10.04 -13.99
CA PRO A 145 -12.13 -10.77 -14.08
C PRO A 145 -13.31 -9.97 -13.53
N SER A 146 -14.53 -10.39 -13.86
CA SER A 146 -15.78 -9.79 -13.36
C SER A 146 -15.93 -9.80 -11.83
N SER A 147 -15.12 -10.60 -11.14
CA SER A 147 -15.03 -10.59 -9.66
C SER A 147 -14.27 -9.38 -9.10
N TRP A 148 -13.62 -8.56 -9.95
CA TRP A 148 -13.03 -7.31 -9.52
C TRP A 148 -14.13 -6.34 -9.06
N PRO A 149 -14.05 -5.80 -7.81
CA PRO A 149 -15.13 -4.96 -7.25
C PRO A 149 -15.18 -3.54 -7.86
N GLY A 150 -14.39 -3.26 -8.88
CA GLY A 150 -14.16 -1.91 -9.36
C GLY A 150 -13.20 -1.14 -8.46
N HIS A 151 -12.92 0.11 -8.84
CA HIS A 151 -12.10 1.03 -8.05
C HIS A 151 -12.69 2.44 -8.15
N ARG A 152 -12.21 3.36 -7.32
CA ARG A 152 -12.45 4.80 -7.44
C ARG A 152 -11.18 5.49 -7.89
N SER A 153 -11.32 6.59 -8.65
CA SER A 153 -10.18 7.40 -9.08
C SER A 153 -9.32 7.84 -7.88
N GLY A 154 -8.00 7.76 -8.04
CA GLY A 154 -7.02 8.07 -7.02
C GLY A 154 -6.67 6.93 -6.06
N GLN A 155 -7.31 5.77 -6.16
CA GLN A 155 -6.93 4.58 -5.41
C GLN A 155 -5.67 3.92 -5.99
N PHE A 156 -5.03 3.07 -5.18
CA PHE A 156 -3.90 2.23 -5.58
C PHE A 156 -4.21 0.75 -5.37
N ALA A 157 -3.40 -0.11 -5.96
CA ALA A 157 -3.45 -1.55 -5.75
C ALA A 157 -2.03 -2.10 -5.54
N PHE A 158 -1.94 -3.22 -4.84
CA PHE A 158 -0.72 -4.01 -4.81
C PHE A 158 -0.71 -4.95 -6.01
N VAL A 159 0.34 -4.90 -6.81
CA VAL A 159 0.46 -5.65 -8.06
C VAL A 159 1.68 -6.53 -8.04
N ARG A 160 1.52 -7.75 -8.53
CA ARG A 160 2.60 -8.72 -8.71
C ARG A 160 2.57 -9.23 -10.15
N PHE A 161 3.60 -8.88 -10.91
CA PHE A 161 3.79 -9.34 -12.29
C PHE A 161 4.59 -10.64 -12.40
N ASP A 162 5.31 -11.02 -11.34
CA ASP A 162 6.13 -12.23 -11.31
C ASP A 162 5.97 -12.93 -9.94
N ARG A 163 5.83 -14.27 -9.96
CA ARG A 163 5.67 -15.07 -8.74
C ARG A 163 6.90 -15.05 -7.83
N SER A 164 8.08 -14.79 -8.38
CA SER A 164 9.34 -14.68 -7.63
C SER A 164 9.45 -13.38 -6.83
N GLU A 165 8.64 -12.38 -7.18
CA GLU A 165 8.62 -11.07 -6.54
C GLU A 165 7.44 -10.92 -5.58
N GLY A 166 7.51 -9.92 -4.70
CA GLY A 166 6.39 -9.55 -3.84
C GLY A 166 5.38 -8.67 -4.55
N MET A 167 4.29 -8.39 -3.85
CA MET A 167 3.36 -7.35 -4.25
C MET A 167 4.01 -5.96 -4.11
N HIS A 168 3.83 -5.10 -5.11
CA HIS A 168 4.30 -3.71 -5.11
C HIS A 168 3.10 -2.77 -5.26
N PRO A 169 3.06 -1.65 -4.52
CA PRO A 169 1.97 -0.68 -4.65
C PRO A 169 2.14 0.14 -5.93
N PHE A 170 1.07 0.24 -6.70
CA PHE A 170 0.97 1.13 -7.86
C PHE A 170 -0.36 1.87 -7.82
N THR A 171 -0.31 3.17 -8.09
CA THR A 171 -1.52 3.98 -8.26
C THR A 171 -2.27 3.54 -9.51
N ILE A 172 -3.58 3.42 -9.40
CA ILE A 172 -4.45 3.18 -10.54
C ILE A 172 -4.60 4.50 -11.31
N ALA A 173 -4.08 4.53 -12.53
CA ALA A 173 -3.98 5.73 -13.35
C ALA A 173 -5.14 5.89 -14.36
N SER A 174 -6.25 5.18 -14.15
CA SER A 174 -7.49 5.29 -14.93
C SER A 174 -8.68 5.57 -14.01
N ALA A 175 -9.67 6.28 -14.52
CA ALA A 175 -10.99 6.31 -13.89
C ALA A 175 -11.70 4.94 -14.07
N PRO A 176 -12.68 4.61 -13.21
CA PRO A 176 -13.54 3.46 -13.46
C PRO A 176 -14.15 3.54 -14.87
N ASP A 177 -14.17 2.42 -15.55
CA ASP A 177 -14.78 2.22 -16.87
C ASP A 177 -14.28 3.14 -18.01
N SER A 178 -13.31 4.04 -17.72
CA SER A 178 -12.77 4.99 -18.72
C SER A 178 -12.04 4.30 -19.88
N LEU A 179 -11.63 3.05 -19.70
CA LEU A 179 -10.95 2.22 -20.70
C LEU A 179 -11.91 1.28 -21.44
N GLY A 180 -13.21 1.31 -21.09
CA GLY A 180 -14.14 0.29 -21.54
C GLY A 180 -13.87 -1.07 -20.92
N HIS A 181 -14.27 -2.12 -21.63
CA HIS A 181 -14.10 -3.51 -21.19
C HIS A 181 -13.21 -4.28 -22.17
N GLY A 182 -12.53 -5.28 -21.65
CA GLY A 182 -11.78 -6.23 -22.47
C GLY A 182 -12.67 -7.10 -23.34
N PRO A 183 -12.09 -7.91 -24.25
CA PRO A 183 -12.84 -8.72 -25.22
C PRO A 183 -13.86 -9.70 -24.62
N HIS A 184 -13.65 -10.11 -23.35
CA HIS A 184 -14.52 -11.03 -22.63
C HIS A 184 -15.27 -10.35 -21.48
N GLY A 185 -15.43 -9.01 -21.51
CA GLY A 185 -16.11 -8.24 -20.46
C GLY A 185 -15.26 -7.98 -19.21
N GLU A 186 -13.94 -8.16 -19.33
CA GLU A 186 -13.03 -7.87 -18.23
C GLU A 186 -12.97 -6.37 -17.92
N ALA A 187 -12.81 -6.03 -16.65
CA ALA A 187 -12.52 -4.66 -16.22
C ALA A 187 -11.07 -4.29 -16.60
N LEU A 188 -10.88 -3.17 -17.29
CA LEU A 188 -9.56 -2.69 -17.65
C LEU A 188 -9.05 -1.67 -16.62
N LEU A 189 -7.79 -1.83 -16.22
CA LEU A 189 -7.13 -1.00 -15.23
C LEU A 189 -5.77 -0.56 -15.76
N ARG A 190 -5.49 0.75 -15.72
CA ARG A 190 -4.21 1.32 -16.17
C ARG A 190 -3.28 1.58 -15.01
N LEU A 191 -2.03 1.20 -15.19
CA LEU A 191 -0.90 1.56 -14.34
C LEU A 191 0.11 2.36 -15.17
N VAL A 192 0.70 3.40 -14.57
CA VAL A 192 1.86 4.10 -15.14
C VAL A 192 3.02 3.90 -14.18
N ILE A 193 4.04 3.21 -14.65
CA ILE A 193 5.17 2.76 -13.82
C ILE A 193 6.45 3.46 -14.30
N LYS A 194 7.07 4.20 -13.39
CA LYS A 194 8.38 4.82 -13.64
C LYS A 194 9.49 3.88 -13.14
N PRO A 195 10.59 3.73 -13.88
CA PRO A 195 11.75 2.91 -13.48
C PRO A 195 12.57 3.62 -12.39
N LEU A 196 12.16 3.50 -11.13
CA LEU A 196 12.79 4.16 -9.98
C LEU A 196 13.70 3.23 -9.18
N GLY A 197 13.35 1.95 -9.04
CA GLY A 197 14.10 0.94 -8.30
C GLY A 197 14.47 -0.25 -9.17
N ASP A 198 15.25 -1.18 -8.63
CA ASP A 198 15.77 -2.34 -9.36
C ASP A 198 14.67 -3.17 -10.02
N TYR A 199 13.55 -3.36 -9.32
CA TYR A 199 12.41 -4.09 -9.86
C TYR A 199 11.75 -3.35 -11.02
N THR A 200 11.43 -2.06 -10.87
CA THR A 200 10.70 -1.31 -11.87
C THR A 200 11.52 -0.98 -13.11
N ARG A 201 12.86 -0.91 -13.00
CA ARG A 201 13.77 -0.68 -14.14
C ARG A 201 13.71 -1.78 -15.19
N THR A 202 13.46 -3.02 -14.77
CA THR A 202 13.45 -4.17 -15.67
C THR A 202 12.07 -4.49 -16.25
N LEU A 203 10.99 -3.90 -15.70
CA LEU A 203 9.62 -4.24 -16.08
C LEU A 203 9.34 -3.99 -17.57
N GLY A 204 9.77 -2.86 -18.12
CA GLY A 204 9.54 -2.53 -19.54
C GLY A 204 10.08 -3.56 -20.54
N GLN A 205 11.14 -4.29 -20.14
CA GLN A 205 11.74 -5.34 -20.97
C GLN A 205 11.14 -6.73 -20.73
N ARG A 206 10.58 -6.94 -19.52
CA ARG A 206 10.12 -8.26 -19.05
C ARG A 206 8.62 -8.49 -19.26
N LEU A 207 7.81 -7.45 -19.19
CA LEU A 207 6.37 -7.60 -19.29
C LEU A 207 5.94 -7.95 -20.72
N ARG A 208 4.97 -8.86 -20.84
CA ARG A 208 4.41 -9.31 -22.12
C ARG A 208 2.88 -9.30 -22.06
N VAL A 209 2.26 -8.98 -23.17
CA VAL A 209 0.80 -9.13 -23.36
C VAL A 209 0.41 -10.58 -23.12
N GLY A 210 -0.70 -10.81 -22.43
CA GLY A 210 -1.18 -12.13 -22.01
C GLY A 210 -0.51 -12.68 -20.74
N GLN A 211 0.56 -12.05 -20.22
CA GLN A 211 1.21 -12.48 -18.98
C GLN A 211 0.24 -12.33 -17.80
N SER A 212 0.19 -13.35 -16.94
CA SER A 212 -0.61 -13.33 -15.70
C SER A 212 -0.14 -12.23 -14.76
N VAL A 213 -1.09 -11.55 -14.13
CA VAL A 213 -0.87 -10.55 -13.10
C VAL A 213 -1.80 -10.80 -11.92
N ALA A 214 -1.28 -10.64 -10.69
CA ALA A 214 -2.10 -10.66 -9.50
C ALA A 214 -2.24 -9.23 -8.95
N ILE A 215 -3.47 -8.78 -8.74
CA ILE A 215 -3.80 -7.43 -8.26
C ILE A 215 -4.63 -7.55 -7.00
N GLU A 216 -4.13 -6.98 -5.92
CA GLU A 216 -4.79 -6.94 -4.62
C GLU A 216 -5.25 -5.51 -4.32
N GLY A 217 -6.52 -5.33 -4.06
CA GLY A 217 -7.10 -4.02 -3.79
C GLY A 217 -8.58 -3.93 -4.15
N PRO A 218 -9.06 -2.69 -4.43
CA PRO A 218 -8.36 -1.40 -4.37
C PRO A 218 -8.19 -0.86 -2.94
N TYR A 219 -7.23 0.05 -2.77
CA TYR A 219 -6.90 0.70 -1.50
C TYR A 219 -6.75 2.22 -1.67
N GLY A 220 -6.77 2.95 -0.55
CA GLY A 220 -6.55 4.40 -0.53
C GLY A 220 -7.83 5.23 -0.52
N ARG A 221 -7.64 6.51 -0.16
CA ARG A 221 -8.70 7.52 -0.06
C ARG A 221 -8.31 8.85 -0.71
N PHE A 222 -7.45 8.80 -1.70
CA PHE A 222 -6.99 9.98 -2.43
C PHE A 222 -7.98 10.29 -3.55
N ASP A 223 -9.18 10.76 -3.18
CA ASP A 223 -10.32 10.92 -4.10
C ASP A 223 -10.43 12.33 -4.72
N GLY A 224 -9.57 13.26 -4.32
CA GLY A 224 -9.59 14.63 -4.82
C GLY A 224 -10.87 15.40 -4.47
N GLN A 225 -11.70 14.86 -3.58
CA GLN A 225 -12.91 15.47 -3.09
C GLN A 225 -12.61 16.16 -1.77
N GLY A 226 -12.65 17.46 -1.75
CA GLY A 226 -12.46 18.21 -0.53
C GLY A 226 -13.79 18.51 0.18
N SER A 227 -13.73 19.42 1.16
CA SER A 227 -14.89 19.82 1.96
C SER A 227 -15.95 20.65 1.21
N GLY A 228 -15.76 20.94 -0.07
CA GLY A 228 -16.59 21.82 -0.89
C GLY A 228 -16.56 23.30 -0.49
N ARG A 229 -16.06 23.59 0.70
CA ARG A 229 -15.93 24.96 1.25
C ARG A 229 -14.54 25.55 1.04
N ARG A 230 -13.57 24.76 0.59
CA ARG A 230 -12.17 25.12 0.39
C ARG A 230 -11.81 24.99 -1.08
N GLN A 231 -10.93 25.85 -1.53
CA GLN A 231 -10.38 25.73 -2.88
C GLN A 231 -9.61 24.41 -3.02
N GLN A 232 -9.84 23.71 -4.12
CA GLN A 232 -9.13 22.47 -4.42
C GLN A 232 -7.82 22.79 -5.11
N VAL A 233 -6.72 22.42 -4.48
CA VAL A 233 -5.36 22.60 -5.02
C VAL A 233 -4.68 21.25 -5.08
N TRP A 234 -4.25 20.88 -6.26
CA TRP A 234 -3.59 19.62 -6.53
C TRP A 234 -2.12 19.87 -6.86
N VAL A 235 -1.22 19.14 -6.25
CA VAL A 235 0.23 19.24 -6.52
C VAL A 235 0.76 17.86 -6.85
N ALA A 236 1.22 17.72 -8.08
CA ALA A 236 1.80 16.50 -8.63
C ALA A 236 3.27 16.70 -8.97
N ALA A 237 4.13 15.72 -8.67
CA ALA A 237 5.52 15.79 -9.12
C ALA A 237 5.99 14.45 -9.72
N GLY A 238 6.42 14.49 -10.97
CA GLY A 238 6.87 13.33 -11.72
C GLY A 238 5.78 12.26 -11.82
N VAL A 239 6.07 11.01 -11.40
CA VAL A 239 5.11 9.90 -11.42
C VAL A 239 3.95 10.09 -10.42
N GLY A 240 4.08 11.01 -9.45
CA GLY A 240 2.97 11.42 -8.58
C GLY A 240 1.80 12.06 -9.33
N LEU A 241 1.91 12.23 -10.64
CA LEU A 241 0.81 12.62 -11.51
C LEU A 241 -0.29 11.53 -11.62
N THR A 242 0.05 10.26 -11.41
CA THR A 242 -0.84 9.12 -11.68
C THR A 242 -2.23 9.19 -11.02
N PRO A 243 -2.40 9.52 -9.73
CA PRO A 243 -3.74 9.65 -9.14
C PRO A 243 -4.55 10.78 -9.79
N PHE A 244 -3.89 11.86 -10.16
CA PHE A 244 -4.57 13.02 -10.80
C PHE A 244 -5.00 12.71 -12.24
N LEU A 245 -4.27 11.83 -12.96
CA LEU A 245 -4.74 11.35 -14.26
C LEU A 245 -6.07 10.61 -14.14
N ALA A 246 -6.21 9.74 -13.14
CA ALA A 246 -7.47 9.04 -12.88
C ALA A 246 -8.60 10.02 -12.48
N LEU A 247 -8.30 11.03 -11.63
CA LEU A 247 -9.26 12.06 -11.24
C LEU A 247 -9.69 12.92 -12.43
N LEU A 248 -8.76 13.25 -13.33
CA LEU A 248 -9.06 14.02 -14.54
C LEU A 248 -9.87 13.21 -15.56
N GLU A 249 -9.60 11.91 -15.69
CA GLU A 249 -10.42 11.03 -16.54
C GLU A 249 -11.86 10.91 -16.03
N ALA A 250 -12.05 10.83 -14.70
CA ALA A 250 -13.40 10.83 -14.13
C ALA A 250 -14.19 12.13 -14.38
N ARG A 251 -13.47 13.22 -14.72
CA ARG A 251 -14.05 14.53 -15.05
C ARG A 251 -14.29 14.74 -16.55
N GLN A 252 -14.05 13.72 -17.36
CA GLN A 252 -14.34 13.84 -18.80
C GLN A 252 -15.86 13.72 -19.05
N PRO A 253 -16.42 14.46 -19.98
CA PRO A 253 -17.85 14.42 -20.29
C PRO A 253 -18.37 13.01 -20.64
N SER A 254 -17.51 12.18 -21.22
CA SER A 254 -17.82 10.79 -21.58
C SER A 254 -17.90 9.84 -20.38
N VAL A 255 -17.40 10.25 -19.20
CA VAL A 255 -17.28 9.41 -17.99
C VAL A 255 -18.07 10.02 -16.81
N ALA A 256 -18.69 11.18 -17.00
CA ALA A 256 -19.19 12.13 -15.98
C ALA A 256 -20.22 11.59 -14.96
N ALA A 257 -20.68 10.36 -15.06
CA ALA A 257 -21.56 9.77 -14.03
C ALA A 257 -20.91 9.67 -12.63
N GLY A 258 -19.58 9.85 -12.50
CA GLY A 258 -18.83 9.72 -11.25
C GLY A 258 -18.38 11.03 -10.60
N ALA A 259 -18.67 12.20 -11.18
CA ALA A 259 -18.11 13.49 -10.73
C ALA A 259 -19.15 14.48 -10.16
N ALA A 260 -20.31 13.99 -9.74
CA ALA A 260 -21.43 14.85 -9.30
C ALA A 260 -21.06 15.82 -8.16
N ASP A 261 -20.11 15.47 -7.29
CA ASP A 261 -19.65 16.30 -6.17
C ASP A 261 -18.28 16.95 -6.40
N ALA A 262 -17.78 16.95 -7.63
CA ALA A 262 -16.46 17.50 -7.92
C ALA A 262 -16.51 19.04 -7.99
N HIS A 263 -15.45 19.68 -7.49
CA HIS A 263 -15.27 21.13 -7.51
C HIS A 263 -14.17 21.55 -8.48
N PRO A 264 -14.17 22.77 -9.04
CA PRO A 264 -13.04 23.29 -9.80
C PRO A 264 -11.73 23.15 -9.01
N ALA A 265 -10.65 22.84 -9.70
CA ALA A 265 -9.35 22.61 -9.07
C ALA A 265 -8.23 23.34 -9.80
N HIS A 266 -7.13 23.58 -9.07
CA HIS A 266 -5.87 24.06 -9.64
C HIS A 266 -4.85 22.95 -9.53
N LEU A 267 -4.30 22.50 -10.66
CA LEU A 267 -3.28 21.47 -10.71
C LEU A 267 -1.90 22.07 -11.00
N HIS A 268 -1.00 21.98 -10.03
CA HIS A 268 0.41 22.35 -10.13
C HIS A 268 1.21 21.09 -10.45
N TYR A 269 1.76 21.01 -11.66
CA TYR A 269 2.56 19.86 -12.08
C TYR A 269 4.05 20.22 -12.17
N CYS A 270 4.86 19.56 -11.36
CA CYS A 270 6.31 19.70 -11.34
C CYS A 270 6.97 18.57 -12.12
N THR A 271 7.73 18.91 -13.15
CA THR A 271 8.49 17.96 -13.96
C THR A 271 9.93 18.43 -14.14
N ARG A 272 10.86 17.49 -14.44
CA ARG A 272 12.26 17.84 -14.67
C ARG A 272 12.48 18.51 -16.01
N HIS A 273 11.80 18.05 -17.06
CA HIS A 273 11.91 18.49 -18.44
C HIS A 273 10.55 18.46 -19.09
N ALA A 274 9.84 19.57 -19.14
CA ALA A 274 8.48 19.62 -19.69
C ALA A 274 8.46 19.27 -21.18
N ALA A 275 9.45 19.67 -21.94
CA ALA A 275 9.52 19.41 -23.40
C ALA A 275 9.57 17.92 -23.75
N SER A 276 10.18 17.08 -22.88
CA SER A 276 10.31 15.64 -23.09
C SER A 276 9.43 14.80 -22.18
N ASP A 277 8.56 15.40 -21.40
CA ASP A 277 7.68 14.67 -20.48
C ASP A 277 6.56 13.95 -21.24
N PRO A 278 6.57 12.60 -21.29
CA PRO A 278 5.62 11.84 -22.10
C PRO A 278 4.18 11.88 -21.57
N LEU A 279 3.96 12.30 -20.31
CA LEU A 279 2.64 12.41 -19.70
C LEU A 279 2.01 13.80 -19.91
N LEU A 280 2.81 14.83 -20.19
CA LEU A 280 2.35 16.20 -20.28
C LEU A 280 1.33 16.46 -21.41
N PRO A 281 1.49 15.90 -22.62
CA PRO A 281 0.47 16.08 -23.68
C PRO A 281 -0.90 15.54 -23.27
N ARG A 282 -0.94 14.34 -22.66
CA ARG A 282 -2.19 13.77 -22.13
C ARG A 282 -2.76 14.60 -20.99
N LEU A 283 -1.91 15.05 -20.06
CA LEU A 283 -2.33 15.91 -18.97
C LEU A 283 -3.02 17.18 -19.47
N ARG A 284 -2.42 17.87 -20.44
CA ARG A 284 -3.00 19.08 -21.05
C ARG A 284 -4.35 18.80 -21.69
N SER A 285 -4.46 17.71 -22.46
CA SER A 285 -5.72 17.31 -23.08
C SER A 285 -6.81 17.04 -22.06
N LEU A 286 -6.51 16.30 -20.98
CA LEU A 286 -7.48 16.00 -19.92
C LEU A 286 -7.91 17.24 -19.14
N CYS A 287 -6.99 18.18 -18.86
CA CYS A 287 -7.35 19.44 -18.19
C CYS A 287 -8.21 20.35 -19.05
N ALA A 288 -7.97 20.38 -20.37
CA ALA A 288 -8.71 21.21 -21.29
C ALA A 288 -10.21 20.84 -21.40
N THR A 289 -10.54 19.57 -21.16
CA THR A 289 -11.90 19.02 -21.30
C THR A 289 -12.56 18.67 -19.98
N ALA A 290 -11.85 18.80 -18.84
CA ALA A 290 -12.34 18.45 -17.51
C ALA A 290 -13.57 19.27 -17.09
N GLN A 291 -14.56 18.59 -16.53
CA GLN A 291 -15.75 19.19 -15.93
C GLN A 291 -15.99 18.58 -14.55
N PRO A 292 -16.00 19.41 -13.47
CA PRO A 292 -15.69 20.85 -13.45
C PRO A 292 -14.22 21.15 -13.82
N ALA A 293 -13.99 22.38 -14.28
CA ALA A 293 -12.72 22.84 -14.84
C ALA A 293 -11.51 22.62 -13.91
N VAL A 294 -10.38 22.25 -14.51
CA VAL A 294 -9.10 22.13 -13.82
C VAL A 294 -8.06 23.02 -14.51
N GLN A 295 -7.58 24.03 -13.79
CA GLN A 295 -6.53 24.93 -14.29
C GLN A 295 -5.17 24.27 -14.07
N LEU A 296 -4.40 24.12 -15.15
CA LEU A 296 -3.08 23.51 -15.11
C LEU A 296 -1.97 24.56 -15.11
N GLN A 297 -1.06 24.44 -14.14
CA GLN A 297 0.20 25.17 -14.12
C GLN A 297 1.37 24.16 -14.09
N VAL A 298 2.29 24.31 -15.04
CA VAL A 298 3.45 23.41 -15.18
C VAL A 298 4.70 24.13 -14.68
N TYR A 299 5.52 23.44 -13.91
CA TYR A 299 6.82 23.89 -13.41
C TYR A 299 7.90 23.01 -14.02
N ASP A 300 8.77 23.60 -14.82
CA ASP A 300 9.88 22.94 -15.50
C ASP A 300 11.19 23.21 -14.75
N ASP A 301 11.72 22.20 -14.05
CA ASP A 301 12.97 22.33 -13.28
C ASP A 301 14.17 22.65 -14.18
N ALA A 302 14.20 22.17 -15.43
CA ALA A 302 15.24 22.50 -16.40
C ALA A 302 15.27 23.98 -16.78
N GLN A 303 14.14 24.69 -16.62
CA GLN A 303 14.04 26.12 -16.83
C GLN A 303 14.13 26.92 -15.53
N GLY A 304 14.50 26.27 -14.41
CA GLY A 304 14.60 26.90 -13.09
C GLY A 304 13.23 27.20 -12.44
N GLN A 305 12.14 26.71 -13.01
CA GLN A 305 10.79 26.90 -12.47
C GLN A 305 10.52 25.85 -11.39
N ARG A 306 10.51 26.28 -10.14
CA ARG A 306 10.27 25.39 -8.99
C ARG A 306 9.08 25.87 -8.17
N LEU A 307 8.17 24.94 -7.88
CA LEU A 307 7.10 25.19 -6.92
C LEU A 307 7.67 25.20 -5.50
N THR A 308 7.41 26.31 -4.80
CA THR A 308 7.71 26.43 -3.37
C THR A 308 6.42 26.58 -2.57
N PRO A 309 6.39 26.18 -1.28
CA PRO A 309 5.21 26.40 -0.43
C PRO A 309 4.79 27.87 -0.35
N GLN A 310 5.77 28.80 -0.37
CA GLN A 310 5.54 30.24 -0.33
C GLN A 310 4.88 30.73 -1.62
N ALA A 311 5.33 30.27 -2.78
CA ALA A 311 4.74 30.61 -4.07
C ALA A 311 3.29 30.06 -4.18
N LEU A 312 3.08 28.82 -3.68
CA LEU A 312 1.75 28.22 -3.63
C LEU A 312 0.82 29.03 -2.72
N ALA A 313 1.28 29.45 -1.54
CA ALA A 313 0.50 30.26 -0.60
C ALA A 313 0.16 31.66 -1.17
N ALA A 314 1.07 32.24 -1.94
CA ALA A 314 0.82 33.53 -2.60
C ALA A 314 -0.26 33.42 -3.70
N GLN A 315 -0.29 32.31 -4.42
CA GLN A 315 -1.29 32.02 -5.46
C GLN A 315 -2.66 31.63 -4.87
N HIS A 316 -2.67 31.04 -3.66
CA HIS A 316 -3.88 30.55 -2.98
C HIS A 316 -3.94 31.13 -1.55
N PRO A 317 -4.31 32.39 -1.38
CA PRO A 317 -4.23 33.09 -0.08
C PRO A 317 -5.26 32.62 0.95
N GLY A 318 -6.28 31.86 0.53
CA GLY A 318 -7.35 31.37 1.38
C GLY A 318 -7.11 29.96 1.94
N PRO A 319 -8.09 29.41 2.67
CA PRO A 319 -8.05 28.02 3.10
C PRO A 319 -8.22 27.07 1.91
N ILE A 320 -7.30 26.10 1.78
CA ILE A 320 -7.29 25.13 0.68
C ILE A 320 -7.38 23.70 1.20
N ASP A 321 -7.96 22.82 0.39
CA ASP A 321 -7.75 21.38 0.45
C ASP A 321 -6.63 21.04 -0.55
N LEU A 322 -5.45 20.74 -0.02
CA LEU A 322 -4.24 20.48 -0.80
C LEU A 322 -4.02 18.96 -0.94
N TRP A 323 -4.10 18.48 -2.17
CA TRP A 323 -3.84 17.10 -2.51
C TRP A 323 -2.44 16.98 -3.11
N PHE A 324 -1.57 16.23 -2.46
CA PHE A 324 -0.18 16.11 -2.86
C PHE A 324 0.19 14.66 -3.15
N CYS A 325 0.80 14.44 -4.31
CA CYS A 325 1.49 13.19 -4.64
C CYS A 325 2.81 13.48 -5.35
N GLY A 326 3.92 13.04 -4.75
CA GLY A 326 5.26 13.31 -5.26
C GLY A 326 6.39 12.98 -4.28
N PRO A 327 7.60 13.52 -4.52
CA PRO A 327 8.77 13.27 -3.68
C PRO A 327 8.58 13.74 -2.23
N GLN A 328 9.12 12.96 -1.30
CA GLN A 328 8.98 13.19 0.13
C GLN A 328 9.39 14.61 0.55
N GLY A 329 10.54 15.09 0.08
CA GLY A 329 11.04 16.42 0.49
C GLY A 329 10.10 17.58 0.14
N LEU A 330 9.43 17.54 -1.02
CA LEU A 330 8.41 18.55 -1.36
C LEU A 330 7.19 18.39 -0.47
N GLY A 331 6.76 17.15 -0.21
CA GLY A 331 5.64 16.87 0.70
C GLY A 331 5.89 17.38 2.12
N ASP A 332 7.09 17.16 2.66
CA ASP A 332 7.47 17.63 4.00
C ASP A 332 7.53 19.17 4.07
N ALA A 333 7.99 19.82 3.00
CA ALA A 333 8.00 21.28 2.91
C ALA A 333 6.58 21.86 2.86
N LEU A 334 5.66 21.21 2.14
CA LEU A 334 4.25 21.60 2.08
C LEU A 334 3.57 21.39 3.44
N ASP A 335 3.86 20.27 4.12
CA ASP A 335 3.30 19.94 5.45
C ASP A 335 3.74 20.95 6.52
N ALA A 336 5.02 21.29 6.54
CA ALA A 336 5.56 22.33 7.42
C ALA A 336 4.91 23.72 7.21
N HIS A 337 4.34 23.97 6.03
CA HIS A 337 3.63 25.20 5.68
C HIS A 337 2.13 25.14 5.94
N ALA A 338 1.57 23.93 6.09
CA ALA A 338 0.13 23.67 6.23
C ALA A 338 -0.50 24.29 7.49
N ALA A 339 0.27 24.67 8.50
CA ALA A 339 -0.18 25.36 9.72
C ALA A 339 -0.95 26.67 9.46
N ARG A 340 -0.98 27.15 8.21
CA ARG A 340 -1.64 28.40 7.79
C ARG A 340 -3.07 28.22 7.22
N GLY A 341 -3.77 27.16 7.61
CA GLY A 341 -5.16 26.93 7.20
C GLY A 341 -5.32 25.96 6.02
N TRP A 342 -4.25 25.31 5.58
CA TRP A 342 -4.31 24.25 4.59
C TRP A 342 -4.70 22.92 5.23
N ARG A 343 -5.50 22.15 4.52
CA ARG A 343 -5.76 20.76 4.84
C ARG A 343 -5.01 19.88 3.84
N LEU A 344 -3.89 19.28 4.29
CA LEU A 344 -3.06 18.46 3.43
C LEU A 344 -3.56 17.01 3.38
N HIS A 345 -3.81 16.54 2.16
CA HIS A 345 -4.07 15.15 1.82
C HIS A 345 -2.87 14.64 1.05
N ARG A 346 -2.12 13.73 1.62
CA ARG A 346 -0.87 13.25 1.06
C ARG A 346 -0.93 11.76 0.78
N GLU A 347 -0.54 11.37 -0.42
CA GLU A 347 -0.20 10.00 -0.74
C GLU A 347 1.31 9.93 -0.98
N SER A 348 2.00 9.15 -0.16
CA SER A 348 3.45 8.97 -0.29
C SER A 348 3.77 7.52 -0.54
N PHE A 349 4.33 7.23 -1.70
CA PHE A 349 4.94 5.95 -2.01
C PHE A 349 6.41 6.03 -1.62
N ALA A 350 6.73 5.73 -0.36
CA ALA A 350 8.11 5.53 0.06
C ALA A 350 8.59 4.20 -0.55
N MET A 351 8.96 4.22 -1.82
CA MET A 351 9.65 3.10 -2.45
C MET A 351 11.10 3.11 -1.94
N ARG A 352 11.41 2.16 -1.09
CA ARG A 352 12.79 1.80 -0.74
C ARG A 352 13.23 0.59 -1.57
#